data_3ecb6367b4130501f100e1c6ba4dbe0e
#
_entry.id   3ecb6367b4130501f100e1c6ba4dbe0e
#
_cell.length_a   1.000
_cell.length_b   1.000
_cell.length_c   1.000
_cell.angle_alpha   90.00
_cell.angle_beta   90.00
_cell.angle_gamma   90.00
#
_symmetry.space_group_name_H-M   'P 1'
#
loop_
_entity.id
_entity.type
_entity.pdbx_description
1 polymer ?
#
loop_
_entity_poly.entity_id
_entity_poly.type
_entity_poly.pdbx_seq_one_letter_code
_entity_poly.pdbx_strand_id
1 'polypeptide(L)'
;MQGIKVRATRITYVGELGWELYIPVSDALKIWQALFNAGGFPCGYRTIESLRLEKGYLAWGGEINTENNPFEAGLGFAISKKKNHFYGAGALPNLKDTKRKLVAITFDDIKQVPIGSEPIKFGDKVIGRIKSGGQGYTINKAIGYAYIPVEHAAPGTKLEVEFFGNWVSGNVCATPLYDPEGTKIKS
;
A
#
# COMPACT_ATOMS: atom_id res chain seq x y z
N MET A 1 -7.90 -29.68 -4.75
CA MET A 1 -9.21 -29.34 -4.19
C MET A 1 -10.29 -29.99 -5.06
N GLN A 2 -11.23 -30.71 -4.51
CA GLN A 2 -12.35 -31.37 -5.25
C GLN A 2 -11.90 -32.19 -6.48
N GLY A 3 -10.73 -32.84 -6.42
CA GLY A 3 -10.13 -33.55 -7.57
C GLY A 3 -9.50 -32.67 -8.65
N ILE A 4 -9.55 -31.33 -8.48
CA ILE A 4 -9.01 -30.35 -9.42
C ILE A 4 -7.59 -29.97 -8.99
N LYS A 5 -6.66 -29.90 -9.96
CA LYS A 5 -5.30 -29.41 -9.73
C LYS A 5 -5.33 -27.89 -9.63
N VAL A 6 -5.00 -27.37 -8.46
CA VAL A 6 -4.95 -25.95 -8.16
C VAL A 6 -3.53 -25.59 -7.72
N ARG A 7 -2.95 -24.50 -8.24
CA ARG A 7 -1.72 -23.94 -7.69
C ARG A 7 -2.10 -23.00 -6.55
N ALA A 8 -1.63 -23.30 -5.35
CA ALA A 8 -1.80 -22.46 -4.17
C ALA A 8 -0.44 -21.84 -3.80
N THR A 9 -0.39 -20.53 -3.71
CA THR A 9 0.80 -19.77 -3.27
C THR A 9 0.49 -19.11 -1.95
N ARG A 10 1.29 -19.38 -0.91
CA ARG A 10 1.16 -18.72 0.39
C ARG A 10 1.72 -17.30 0.27
N ILE A 11 0.85 -16.36 0.05
CA ILE A 11 1.15 -14.94 -0.09
C ILE A 11 -0.08 -14.14 0.33
N THR A 12 0.13 -12.90 0.76
CA THR A 12 -0.96 -12.01 1.16
C THR A 12 -0.78 -10.62 0.56
N TYR A 13 -1.88 -9.99 0.25
CA TYR A 13 -1.96 -8.57 -0.13
C TYR A 13 -2.83 -7.77 0.84
N VAL A 14 -3.27 -8.41 1.94
CA VAL A 14 -4.16 -7.81 2.96
C VAL A 14 -3.53 -7.79 4.36
N GLY A 15 -2.30 -8.30 4.51
CA GLY A 15 -1.58 -8.27 5.78
C GLY A 15 -1.99 -9.35 6.80
N GLU A 16 -2.80 -10.32 6.39
CA GLU A 16 -3.19 -11.50 7.19
C GLU A 16 -2.58 -12.76 6.56
N LEU A 17 -2.64 -13.91 7.27
CA LEU A 17 -2.30 -15.19 6.66
C LEU A 17 -3.18 -15.45 5.45
N GLY A 18 -2.61 -15.67 4.30
CA GLY A 18 -3.35 -15.77 3.06
C GLY A 18 -2.79 -16.72 2.04
N TRP A 19 -3.62 -17.04 1.06
CA TRP A 19 -3.29 -17.89 -0.08
C TRP A 19 -3.88 -17.30 -1.36
N GLU A 20 -3.08 -17.24 -2.41
CA GLU A 20 -3.57 -17.03 -3.77
C GLU A 20 -3.76 -18.38 -4.47
N LEU A 21 -4.95 -18.57 -5.02
CA LEU A 21 -5.31 -19.80 -5.74
C LEU A 21 -5.39 -19.53 -7.23
N TYR A 22 -4.57 -20.24 -8.01
CA TYR A 22 -4.60 -20.18 -9.46
C TYR A 22 -5.41 -21.38 -9.97
N ILE A 23 -6.57 -21.12 -10.51
CA ILE A 23 -7.60 -22.12 -10.84
C ILE A 23 -7.90 -22.03 -12.33
N PRO A 24 -7.99 -23.17 -13.06
CA PRO A 24 -8.52 -23.16 -14.43
C PRO A 24 -9.90 -22.51 -14.48
N VAL A 25 -10.15 -21.68 -15.48
CA VAL A 25 -11.42 -20.92 -15.59
C VAL A 25 -12.63 -21.85 -15.59
N SER A 26 -12.53 -23.00 -16.27
CA SER A 26 -13.59 -24.05 -16.32
C SER A 26 -13.97 -24.58 -14.93
N ASP A 27 -13.07 -24.52 -13.96
CA ASP A 27 -13.26 -25.09 -12.62
C ASP A 27 -13.49 -24.03 -11.55
N ALA A 28 -13.43 -22.74 -11.91
CA ALA A 28 -13.46 -21.64 -10.95
C ALA A 28 -14.73 -21.66 -10.08
N LEU A 29 -15.90 -21.87 -10.68
CA LEU A 29 -17.16 -21.93 -9.95
C LEU A 29 -17.22 -23.09 -8.96
N LYS A 30 -16.72 -24.27 -9.35
CA LYS A 30 -16.69 -25.44 -8.47
C LYS A 30 -15.80 -25.25 -7.26
N ILE A 31 -14.63 -24.62 -7.45
CA ILE A 31 -13.71 -24.32 -6.33
C ILE A 31 -14.29 -23.23 -5.44
N TRP A 32 -14.86 -22.16 -6.04
CA TRP A 32 -15.55 -21.12 -5.30
C TRP A 32 -16.63 -21.70 -4.38
N GLN A 33 -17.53 -22.56 -4.94
CA GLN A 33 -18.60 -23.16 -4.18
C GLN A 33 -18.07 -24.06 -3.05
N ALA A 34 -16.96 -24.78 -3.29
CA ALA A 34 -16.34 -25.60 -2.28
C ALA A 34 -15.79 -24.78 -1.11
N LEU A 35 -15.16 -23.62 -1.39
CA LEU A 35 -14.65 -22.70 -0.38
C LEU A 35 -15.80 -22.06 0.40
N PHE A 36 -16.84 -21.63 -0.30
CA PHE A 36 -18.04 -21.05 0.33
C PHE A 36 -18.70 -22.06 1.27
N ASN A 37 -18.91 -23.29 0.83
CA ASN A 37 -19.50 -24.35 1.65
C ASN A 37 -18.61 -24.75 2.85
N ALA A 38 -17.30 -24.52 2.75
CA ALA A 38 -16.37 -24.72 3.85
C ALA A 38 -16.33 -23.55 4.86
N GLY A 39 -17.21 -22.55 4.69
CA GLY A 39 -17.32 -21.40 5.59
C GLY A 39 -16.53 -20.15 5.12
N GLY A 40 -15.98 -20.16 3.92
CA GLY A 40 -15.35 -18.99 3.33
C GLY A 40 -16.36 -17.86 3.13
N PHE A 41 -16.06 -16.67 3.64
CA PHE A 41 -16.93 -15.50 3.48
C PHE A 41 -16.46 -14.63 2.32
N PRO A 42 -17.30 -14.36 1.30
CA PRO A 42 -16.92 -13.54 0.15
C PRO A 42 -16.78 -12.08 0.54
N CYS A 43 -15.65 -11.46 0.15
CA CYS A 43 -15.38 -10.05 0.38
C CYS A 43 -15.28 -9.30 -0.96
N GLY A 44 -15.73 -8.04 -0.96
CA GLY A 44 -15.62 -7.19 -2.13
C GLY A 44 -14.20 -6.65 -2.35
N TYR A 45 -13.90 -6.25 -3.58
CA TYR A 45 -12.59 -5.70 -3.98
C TYR A 45 -12.17 -4.48 -3.12
N ARG A 46 -13.10 -3.61 -2.74
CA ARG A 46 -12.83 -2.45 -1.89
C ARG A 46 -12.28 -2.81 -0.51
N THR A 47 -12.60 -4.00 0.00
CA THR A 47 -12.03 -4.53 1.24
C THR A 47 -10.52 -4.72 1.11
N ILE A 48 -10.07 -5.26 -0.04
CA ILE A 48 -8.64 -5.43 -0.33
C ILE A 48 -7.92 -4.07 -0.32
N GLU A 49 -8.51 -3.05 -0.93
CA GLU A 49 -7.93 -1.69 -0.95
C GLU A 49 -7.77 -1.11 0.46
N SER A 50 -8.77 -1.24 1.32
CA SER A 50 -8.67 -0.78 2.70
C SER A 50 -7.55 -1.50 3.46
N LEU A 51 -7.54 -2.82 3.42
CA LEU A 51 -6.58 -3.65 4.17
C LEU A 51 -5.14 -3.47 3.69
N ARG A 52 -4.92 -3.41 2.36
CA ARG A 52 -3.58 -3.22 1.80
C ARG A 52 -2.99 -1.84 2.16
N LEU A 53 -3.83 -0.78 2.22
CA LEU A 53 -3.40 0.56 2.63
C LEU A 53 -2.95 0.57 4.09
N GLU A 54 -3.68 -0.08 4.99
CA GLU A 54 -3.27 -0.22 6.39
C GLU A 54 -1.95 -0.96 6.54
N LYS A 55 -1.71 -1.96 5.69
CA LYS A 55 -0.47 -2.77 5.70
C LYS A 55 0.69 -2.11 4.94
N GLY A 56 0.45 -1.03 4.22
CA GLY A 56 1.48 -0.36 3.43
C GLY A 56 1.88 -1.12 2.17
N TYR A 57 1.01 -1.99 1.66
CA TYR A 57 1.25 -2.68 0.40
C TYR A 57 0.87 -1.79 -0.78
N LEU A 58 1.82 -1.62 -1.69
CA LEU A 58 1.72 -0.67 -2.79
C LEU A 58 1.08 -1.32 -4.02
N ALA A 59 0.31 -0.52 -4.76
CA ALA A 59 -0.31 -0.93 -6.01
C ALA A 59 0.40 -0.29 -7.20
N TRP A 60 0.66 -1.09 -8.24
CA TRP A 60 1.13 -0.57 -9.52
C TRP A 60 0.03 0.24 -10.20
N GLY A 61 0.36 1.44 -10.64
CA GLY A 61 -0.60 2.42 -11.16
C GLY A 61 -1.23 3.31 -10.08
N GLY A 62 -1.14 2.91 -8.81
CA GLY A 62 -1.50 3.71 -7.64
C GLY A 62 -0.30 4.49 -7.12
N GLU A 63 0.34 3.96 -6.06
CA GLU A 63 1.51 4.60 -5.45
C GLU A 63 2.77 4.49 -6.31
N ILE A 64 2.93 3.43 -7.07
CA ILE A 64 4.14 3.16 -7.86
C ILE A 64 3.83 3.03 -9.36
N ASN A 65 4.73 3.59 -10.16
CA ASN A 65 4.70 3.50 -11.61
C ASN A 65 6.13 3.68 -12.16
N THR A 66 6.27 3.89 -13.47
CA THR A 66 7.57 4.08 -14.13
C THR A 66 8.31 5.38 -13.75
N GLU A 67 7.64 6.33 -13.09
CA GLU A 67 8.22 7.61 -12.64
C GLU A 67 8.86 7.51 -11.24
N ASN A 68 8.66 6.39 -10.55
CA ASN A 68 9.12 6.20 -9.19
C ASN A 68 10.26 5.18 -9.13
N ASN A 69 11.34 5.53 -8.46
CA ASN A 69 12.41 4.58 -8.23
C ASN A 69 12.16 3.75 -6.94
N PRO A 70 12.78 2.57 -6.81
CA PRO A 70 12.55 1.68 -5.67
C PRO A 70 12.89 2.29 -4.30
N PHE A 71 13.87 3.20 -4.26
CA PHE A 71 14.29 3.82 -2.99
C PHE A 71 13.30 4.88 -2.52
N GLU A 72 12.76 5.69 -3.45
CA GLU A 72 11.68 6.63 -3.16
C GLU A 72 10.43 5.92 -2.62
N ALA A 73 10.11 4.77 -3.23
CA ALA A 73 8.95 3.96 -2.86
C ALA A 73 9.14 3.10 -1.58
N GLY A 74 10.35 3.12 -0.98
CA GLY A 74 10.65 2.26 0.17
C GLY A 74 10.85 0.79 -0.17
N LEU A 75 10.98 0.44 -1.46
CA LEU A 75 11.14 -0.93 -1.97
C LEU A 75 12.60 -1.35 -2.16
N GLY A 76 13.54 -0.59 -1.62
CA GLY A 76 14.98 -0.90 -1.72
C GLY A 76 15.36 -2.28 -1.18
N PHE A 77 14.58 -2.84 -0.25
CA PHE A 77 14.76 -4.20 0.27
C PHE A 77 14.57 -5.29 -0.76
N ALA A 78 13.75 -5.05 -1.80
CA ALA A 78 13.48 -5.99 -2.88
C ALA A 78 14.63 -6.11 -3.88
N ILE A 79 15.59 -5.18 -3.83
CA ILE A 79 16.77 -5.21 -4.70
C ILE A 79 17.78 -6.19 -4.12
N SER A 80 18.14 -7.22 -4.90
CA SER A 80 19.11 -8.22 -4.47
C SER A 80 20.49 -7.61 -4.25
N LYS A 81 21.01 -7.75 -3.04
CA LYS A 81 22.40 -7.36 -2.69
C LYS A 81 23.44 -8.37 -3.18
N LYS A 82 23.01 -9.57 -3.59
CA LYS A 82 23.90 -10.67 -4.01
C LYS A 82 24.10 -10.75 -5.52
N LYS A 83 23.18 -10.15 -6.30
CA LYS A 83 23.27 -10.16 -7.77
C LYS A 83 23.98 -8.91 -8.26
N ASN A 84 25.06 -9.11 -8.99
CA ASN A 84 25.84 -8.01 -9.59
C ASN A 84 25.34 -7.63 -10.99
N HIS A 85 24.59 -8.51 -11.65
CA HIS A 85 24.10 -8.33 -13.01
C HIS A 85 22.59 -8.60 -13.09
N PHE A 86 21.84 -7.56 -13.44
CA PHE A 86 20.44 -7.60 -13.82
C PHE A 86 20.10 -6.32 -14.59
N TYR A 87 19.03 -6.33 -15.33
CA TYR A 87 18.60 -5.16 -16.11
C TYR A 87 18.36 -3.95 -15.17
N GLY A 88 19.04 -2.82 -15.46
CA GLY A 88 18.96 -1.62 -14.64
C GLY A 88 19.94 -1.54 -13.45
N ALA A 89 20.78 -2.56 -13.21
CA ALA A 89 21.73 -2.54 -12.09
C ALA A 89 22.65 -1.32 -12.09
N GLY A 90 23.12 -0.88 -13.26
CA GLY A 90 24.01 0.29 -13.41
C GLY A 90 23.38 1.63 -13.03
N ALA A 91 22.05 1.75 -13.03
CA ALA A 91 21.35 2.96 -12.65
C ALA A 91 21.18 3.11 -11.12
N LEU A 92 21.18 2.00 -10.36
CA LEU A 92 20.86 1.99 -8.95
C LEU A 92 21.71 2.91 -8.05
N PRO A 93 23.05 3.03 -8.26
CA PRO A 93 23.87 3.92 -7.43
C PRO A 93 23.37 5.36 -7.42
N ASN A 94 22.95 5.86 -8.60
CA ASN A 94 22.48 7.23 -8.80
C ASN A 94 21.07 7.48 -8.25
N LEU A 95 20.32 6.41 -7.93
CA LEU A 95 18.93 6.48 -7.45
C LEU A 95 18.81 6.43 -5.92
N LYS A 96 19.91 6.17 -5.21
CA LYS A 96 19.89 6.03 -3.73
C LYS A 96 19.70 7.36 -3.01
N ASP A 97 20.22 8.43 -3.58
CA ASP A 97 20.06 9.78 -3.03
C ASP A 97 18.72 10.36 -3.48
N THR A 98 17.66 9.97 -2.79
CA THR A 98 16.30 10.38 -3.13
C THR A 98 15.97 11.74 -2.53
N LYS A 99 15.38 12.63 -3.34
CA LYS A 99 14.89 13.94 -2.88
C LYS A 99 13.48 13.89 -2.31
N ARG A 100 12.76 12.82 -2.57
CA ARG A 100 11.38 12.58 -2.10
C ARG A 100 11.22 11.15 -1.63
N LYS A 101 10.23 10.91 -0.79
CA LYS A 101 9.92 9.60 -0.24
C LYS A 101 8.42 9.39 -0.18
N LEU A 102 7.98 8.18 -0.46
CA LEU A 102 6.61 7.75 -0.23
C LEU A 102 6.36 7.64 1.27
N VAL A 103 5.31 8.30 1.73
CA VAL A 103 4.86 8.27 3.12
C VAL A 103 3.39 7.95 3.22
N ALA A 104 2.98 7.38 4.36
CA ALA A 104 1.58 7.32 4.76
C ALA A 104 1.23 8.58 5.55
N ILE A 105 0.06 9.14 5.28
CA ILE A 105 -0.52 10.26 6.01
C ILE A 105 -1.86 9.79 6.56
N THR A 106 -2.08 9.97 7.86
CA THR A 106 -3.36 9.61 8.49
C THR A 106 -4.13 10.86 8.89
N PHE A 107 -5.45 10.76 8.82
CA PHE A 107 -6.40 11.78 9.23
C PHE A 107 -7.26 11.21 10.38
N ASP A 108 -7.51 12.00 11.40
CA ASP A 108 -8.23 11.54 12.58
C ASP A 108 -9.72 11.30 12.30
N ASP A 109 -10.33 12.10 11.42
CA ASP A 109 -11.68 11.81 10.93
C ASP A 109 -11.60 10.79 9.78
N ILE A 110 -12.12 9.58 10.03
CA ILE A 110 -12.18 8.49 9.05
C ILE A 110 -12.98 8.86 7.78
N LYS A 111 -13.79 9.91 7.83
CA LYS A 111 -14.57 10.40 6.69
C LYS A 111 -13.76 11.31 5.75
N GLN A 112 -12.61 11.80 6.19
CA GLN A 112 -11.68 12.61 5.40
C GLN A 112 -10.85 11.72 4.46
N VAL A 113 -11.53 11.02 3.56
CA VAL A 113 -10.91 10.03 2.65
C VAL A 113 -10.35 10.73 1.43
N PRO A 114 -9.01 10.70 1.22
CA PRO A 114 -8.43 11.19 -0.02
C PRO A 114 -8.82 10.29 -1.19
N ILE A 115 -9.12 10.88 -2.33
CA ILE A 115 -9.46 10.16 -3.56
C ILE A 115 -8.33 10.14 -4.59
N GLY A 116 -7.29 10.95 -4.35
CA GLY A 116 -6.10 11.08 -5.17
C GLY A 116 -5.96 12.48 -5.79
N SER A 117 -4.72 12.93 -5.92
CA SER A 117 -4.33 14.24 -6.47
C SER A 117 -4.57 15.45 -5.57
N GLU A 118 -5.11 15.29 -4.37
CA GLU A 118 -5.25 16.37 -3.40
C GLU A 118 -3.87 17.00 -3.11
N PRO A 119 -3.73 18.35 -3.15
CA PRO A 119 -2.49 19.01 -2.81
C PRO A 119 -2.16 18.85 -1.33
N ILE A 120 -0.87 18.73 -1.05
CA ILE A 120 -0.31 18.65 0.30
C ILE A 120 0.57 19.86 0.52
N LYS A 121 0.38 20.58 1.63
CA LYS A 121 1.27 21.69 2.00
C LYS A 121 1.94 21.47 3.35
N PHE A 122 3.11 22.09 3.49
CA PHE A 122 3.81 22.31 4.75
C PHE A 122 4.06 23.80 4.91
N GLY A 123 3.46 24.42 5.95
CA GLY A 123 3.31 25.87 5.99
C GLY A 123 2.52 26.37 4.78
N ASP A 124 3.02 27.38 4.11
CA ASP A 124 2.35 27.98 2.94
C ASP A 124 2.78 27.34 1.59
N LYS A 125 3.66 26.35 1.62
CA LYS A 125 4.22 25.75 0.41
C LYS A 125 3.57 24.40 0.10
N VAL A 126 3.03 24.25 -1.12
CA VAL A 126 2.62 22.93 -1.64
C VAL A 126 3.86 22.09 -1.92
N ILE A 127 3.95 20.91 -1.31
CA ILE A 127 5.11 20.03 -1.33
C ILE A 127 4.85 18.67 -2.01
N GLY A 128 3.61 18.36 -2.33
CA GLY A 128 3.24 17.09 -2.97
C GLY A 128 1.76 16.99 -3.25
N ARG A 129 1.37 15.79 -3.68
CA ARG A 129 -0.03 15.42 -3.92
C ARG A 129 -0.27 13.98 -3.47
N ILE A 130 -1.48 13.71 -2.99
CA ILE A 130 -1.92 12.35 -2.68
C ILE A 130 -1.88 11.50 -3.95
N LYS A 131 -1.39 10.27 -3.83
CA LYS A 131 -1.38 9.25 -4.88
C LYS A 131 -2.57 8.31 -4.77
N SER A 132 -2.85 7.85 -3.56
CA SER A 132 -3.97 6.98 -3.25
C SER A 132 -4.47 7.24 -1.84
N GLY A 133 -5.69 6.86 -1.58
CA GLY A 133 -6.27 6.98 -0.26
C GLY A 133 -7.42 6.03 -0.03
N GLY A 134 -7.80 5.90 1.22
CA GLY A 134 -8.91 5.04 1.63
C GLY A 134 -9.18 5.13 3.13
N GLN A 135 -10.18 4.38 3.54
CA GLN A 135 -10.51 4.21 4.96
C GLN A 135 -9.73 3.02 5.52
N GLY A 136 -9.03 3.23 6.62
CA GLY A 136 -8.43 2.19 7.44
C GLY A 136 -9.37 1.82 8.57
N TYR A 137 -10.21 0.84 8.34
CA TYR A 137 -11.26 0.45 9.29
C TYR A 137 -10.69 -0.19 10.56
N THR A 138 -9.57 -0.91 10.46
CA THR A 138 -8.91 -1.54 11.60
C THR A 138 -8.27 -0.50 12.52
N ILE A 139 -7.59 0.50 11.93
CA ILE A 139 -6.94 1.58 12.68
C ILE A 139 -7.87 2.76 12.95
N ASN A 140 -9.10 2.73 12.43
CA ASN A 140 -10.13 3.77 12.53
C ASN A 140 -9.64 5.17 12.11
N LYS A 141 -8.95 5.26 10.97
CA LYS A 141 -8.44 6.50 10.39
C LYS A 141 -8.59 6.50 8.87
N ALA A 142 -8.73 7.67 8.28
CA ALA A 142 -8.50 7.80 6.85
C ALA A 142 -6.99 7.82 6.57
N ILE A 143 -6.59 7.27 5.42
CA ILE A 143 -5.21 7.06 5.02
C ILE A 143 -5.00 7.69 3.65
N GLY A 144 -3.88 8.40 3.46
CA GLY A 144 -3.38 8.82 2.17
C GLY A 144 -1.92 8.41 1.99
N TYR A 145 -1.53 8.05 0.77
CA TYR A 145 -0.13 7.84 0.40
C TYR A 145 0.33 8.93 -0.55
N ALA A 146 1.53 9.46 -0.33
CA ALA A 146 2.07 10.54 -1.14
C ALA A 146 3.59 10.54 -1.19
N TYR A 147 4.16 11.05 -2.28
CA TYR A 147 5.57 11.40 -2.34
C TYR A 147 5.75 12.85 -1.91
N ILE A 148 6.55 13.04 -0.86
CA ILE A 148 6.90 14.37 -0.34
C ILE A 148 8.42 14.49 -0.19
N PRO A 149 8.98 15.71 -0.11
CA PRO A 149 10.41 15.91 0.13
C PRO A 149 10.87 15.20 1.40
N VAL A 150 12.09 14.63 1.36
CA VAL A 150 12.62 13.78 2.46
C VAL A 150 12.72 14.52 3.80
N GLU A 151 12.94 15.83 3.77
CA GLU A 151 13.00 16.68 4.96
C GLU A 151 11.68 16.79 5.74
N HIS A 152 10.55 16.45 5.09
CA HIS A 152 9.22 16.44 5.70
C HIS A 152 8.68 15.01 5.93
N ALA A 153 9.44 13.97 5.56
CA ALA A 153 8.99 12.58 5.56
C ALA A 153 9.12 11.86 6.92
N ALA A 154 9.56 12.53 7.96
CA ALA A 154 9.70 11.95 9.29
C ALA A 154 8.32 11.64 9.91
N PRO A 155 8.10 10.45 10.50
CA PRO A 155 6.88 10.16 11.25
C PRO A 155 6.63 11.21 12.34
N GLY A 156 5.38 11.63 12.48
CA GLY A 156 4.96 12.70 13.40
C GLY A 156 4.94 14.09 12.76
N THR A 157 5.47 14.27 11.55
CA THR A 157 5.36 15.54 10.82
C THR A 157 3.90 15.84 10.51
N LYS A 158 3.46 17.05 10.89
CA LYS A 158 2.10 17.53 10.57
C LYS A 158 2.12 18.22 9.22
N LEU A 159 1.17 17.86 8.39
CA LEU A 159 0.92 18.39 7.06
C LEU A 159 -0.53 18.83 6.95
N GLU A 160 -0.84 19.58 5.93
CA GLU A 160 -2.22 19.86 5.57
C GLU A 160 -2.50 19.37 4.15
N VAL A 161 -3.65 18.74 3.98
CA VAL A 161 -4.14 18.22 2.70
C VAL A 161 -5.44 18.92 2.36
N GLU A 162 -5.59 19.35 1.12
CA GLU A 162 -6.80 20.05 0.68
C GLU A 162 -7.90 19.04 0.33
N PHE A 163 -9.07 19.23 0.93
CA PHE A 163 -10.29 18.47 0.60
C PHE A 163 -11.38 19.45 0.20
N PHE A 164 -11.71 19.51 -1.08
CA PHE A 164 -12.81 20.34 -1.61
C PHE A 164 -12.75 21.82 -1.13
N GLY A 165 -11.55 22.42 -1.20
CA GLY A 165 -11.32 23.81 -0.79
C GLY A 165 -10.99 24.00 0.70
N ASN A 166 -10.97 22.94 1.51
CA ASN A 166 -10.65 22.99 2.93
C ASN A 166 -9.32 22.27 3.22
N TRP A 167 -8.44 22.94 3.94
CA TRP A 167 -7.18 22.35 4.40
C TRP A 167 -7.40 21.57 5.70
N VAL A 168 -7.10 20.30 5.69
CA VAL A 168 -7.27 19.36 6.82
C VAL A 168 -5.91 18.88 7.28
N SER A 169 -5.68 18.92 8.59
CA SER A 169 -4.43 18.43 9.18
C SER A 169 -4.33 16.90 9.07
N GLY A 170 -3.18 16.45 8.60
CA GLY A 170 -2.79 15.04 8.57
C GLY A 170 -1.43 14.82 9.22
N ASN A 171 -1.15 13.61 9.65
CA ASN A 171 0.11 13.23 10.28
C ASN A 171 0.85 12.21 9.43
N VAL A 172 2.13 12.47 9.13
CA VAL A 172 3.01 11.46 8.53
C VAL A 172 3.21 10.33 9.53
N CYS A 173 3.04 9.09 9.07
CA CYS A 173 3.14 7.89 9.91
C CYS A 173 4.20 6.93 9.40
N ALA A 174 4.77 6.16 10.32
CA ALA A 174 5.55 4.98 9.97
C ALA A 174 4.63 3.91 9.36
N THR A 175 5.15 3.16 8.40
CA THR A 175 4.47 2.02 7.79
C THR A 175 5.16 0.71 8.15
N PRO A 176 4.41 -0.39 8.29
CA PRO A 176 2.95 -0.53 8.20
C PRO A 176 2.18 0.19 9.32
N LEU A 177 0.96 0.66 9.00
CA LEU A 177 0.08 1.28 9.99
C LEU A 177 -0.60 0.24 10.90
N TYR A 178 -0.80 -0.97 10.37
CA TYR A 178 -1.39 -2.12 11.06
C TYR A 178 -0.39 -3.28 11.14
N ASP A 179 -0.29 -3.92 12.31
CA ASP A 179 0.56 -5.08 12.58
C ASP A 179 1.99 -4.92 12.02
N PRO A 180 2.77 -3.92 12.50
CA PRO A 180 4.12 -3.63 11.98
C PRO A 180 5.09 -4.81 12.11
N GLU A 181 4.91 -5.66 13.12
CA GLU A 181 5.72 -6.86 13.36
C GLU A 181 5.38 -8.03 12.40
N GLY A 182 4.28 -7.93 11.66
CA GLY A 182 3.82 -8.97 10.74
C GLY A 182 3.44 -10.28 11.45
N THR A 183 2.88 -10.21 12.63
CA THR A 183 2.48 -11.37 13.44
C THR A 183 1.31 -12.11 12.82
N LYS A 184 0.35 -11.37 12.25
CA LYS A 184 -0.84 -11.91 11.59
C LYS A 184 -0.53 -12.69 10.32
N ILE A 185 0.54 -12.35 9.62
CA ILE A 185 0.97 -13.07 8.41
C ILE A 185 1.61 -14.40 8.76
N LYS A 186 2.17 -14.50 9.97
CA LYS A 186 2.92 -15.66 10.45
C LYS A 186 2.08 -16.65 11.26
N SER A 187 0.89 -16.23 11.67
CA SER A 187 -0.02 -17.02 12.52
C SER A 187 -0.64 -18.22 11.81
#